data_f849435a744130b2d1266b0d41138ddd
#
_entry.id   f849435a744130b2d1266b0d41138ddd
#
_cell.length_a   1.000
_cell.length_b   1.000
_cell.length_c   1.000
_cell.angle_alpha   90.00
_cell.angle_beta   90.00
_cell.angle_gamma   90.00
#
_symmetry.space_group_name_H-M   'P 1'
#
loop_
_entity.id
_entity.type
_entity.pdbx_description
1 polymer ?
#
loop_
_entity_poly.entity_id
_entity_poly.type
_entity_poly.pdbx_seq_one_letter_code
_entity_poly.pdbx_strand_id
1 'polypeptide(L)'
;MCFIEFQKAGGKKLVYASLQGAELVKKAIEAGIGATVEGEAGAQVDNRYAPPFKMKGTVVGINEKNVSNKAVVIRMGAMDIIVTEKRTGFHYPKNFEDLGINPLETDIIVVKLGYLTEGLYDIRADWMMALTRGGVDQDLEKLPYKNIHRPMFPLDKDMADPEFKVEFIPLSK
;
A
#
# COMPACT_ATOMS: atom_id res chain seq x y z
N MET A 1 13.56 -1.59 -2.95
CA MET A 1 14.45 -2.55 -2.24
C MET A 1 13.76 -3.90 -2.00
N CYS A 2 12.59 -3.96 -1.41
CA CYS A 2 11.84 -5.20 -1.14
C CYS A 2 11.62 -6.11 -2.37
N PHE A 3 11.28 -5.55 -3.53
CA PHE A 3 11.03 -6.31 -4.76
C PHE A 3 12.27 -7.06 -5.29
N ILE A 4 13.44 -6.43 -5.23
CA ILE A 4 14.69 -7.04 -5.71
C ILE A 4 15.07 -8.21 -4.83
N GLU A 5 14.93 -8.08 -3.53
CA GLU A 5 15.24 -9.14 -2.57
C GLU A 5 14.26 -10.32 -2.69
N PHE A 6 12.98 -10.06 -2.94
CA PHE A 6 11.99 -11.11 -3.19
C PHE A 6 12.32 -11.93 -4.44
N GLN A 7 12.70 -11.28 -5.53
CA GLN A 7 13.13 -11.98 -6.75
C GLN A 7 14.37 -12.85 -6.52
N LYS A 8 15.35 -12.35 -5.77
CA LYS A 8 16.56 -13.11 -5.42
C LYS A 8 16.28 -14.32 -4.53
N ALA A 9 15.25 -14.26 -3.69
CA ALA A 9 14.86 -15.35 -2.79
C ALA A 9 14.17 -16.54 -3.49
N GLY A 10 14.14 -16.58 -4.82
CA GLY A 10 13.53 -17.69 -5.58
C GLY A 10 12.01 -17.72 -5.44
N GLY A 11 11.43 -16.54 -5.46
CA GLY A 11 10.15 -16.23 -4.93
C GLY A 11 8.95 -16.97 -5.48
N LYS A 12 8.08 -17.19 -4.59
CA LYS A 12 6.68 -17.53 -4.72
C LYS A 12 5.91 -16.38 -5.39
N LYS A 13 4.63 -16.58 -5.67
CA LYS A 13 3.77 -15.58 -6.29
C LYS A 13 3.51 -14.41 -5.32
N LEU A 14 3.94 -13.19 -5.69
CA LEU A 14 3.70 -11.97 -4.93
C LEU A 14 2.79 -11.03 -5.71
N VAL A 15 1.84 -10.42 -5.00
CA VAL A 15 1.02 -9.31 -5.52
C VAL A 15 1.29 -8.06 -4.69
N TYR A 16 1.55 -6.93 -5.37
CA TYR A 16 1.67 -5.62 -4.73
C TYR A 16 0.49 -4.70 -5.13
N ALA A 17 -0.27 -4.25 -4.17
CA ALA A 17 -1.48 -3.44 -4.38
C ALA A 17 -1.50 -2.19 -3.47
N SER A 18 -1.50 -0.99 -4.04
CA SER A 18 -1.35 -0.60 -5.43
C SER A 18 -0.37 0.57 -5.55
N LEU A 19 0.15 0.78 -6.73
CA LEU A 19 0.92 1.97 -7.07
C LEU A 19 0.06 2.89 -7.95
N GLN A 20 0.10 4.20 -7.69
CA GLN A 20 -0.52 5.18 -8.57
C GLN A 20 0.40 5.46 -9.77
N GLY A 21 -0.16 5.44 -11.00
CA GLY A 21 0.60 5.70 -12.23
C GLY A 21 -0.30 5.85 -13.43
N ALA A 22 -1.00 6.98 -13.57
CA ALA A 22 -2.00 7.22 -14.60
C ALA A 22 -1.45 7.02 -16.02
N GLU A 23 -0.27 7.57 -16.32
CA GLU A 23 0.37 7.44 -17.64
C GLU A 23 0.71 5.97 -17.98
N LEU A 24 1.17 5.21 -16.99
CA LEU A 24 1.49 3.80 -17.19
C LEU A 24 0.21 2.97 -17.38
N VAL A 25 -0.86 3.29 -16.65
CA VAL A 25 -2.18 2.65 -16.82
C VAL A 25 -2.68 2.89 -18.24
N LYS A 26 -2.67 4.14 -18.73
CA LYS A 26 -3.08 4.49 -20.08
C LYS A 26 -2.28 3.70 -21.13
N LYS A 27 -0.96 3.72 -21.01
CA LYS A 27 -0.06 3.00 -21.91
C LYS A 27 -0.30 1.49 -21.92
N ALA A 28 -0.56 0.90 -20.74
CA ALA A 28 -0.83 -0.53 -20.62
C ALA A 28 -2.17 -0.93 -21.24
N ILE A 29 -3.20 -0.10 -21.10
CA ILE A 29 -4.50 -0.31 -21.71
C ILE A 29 -4.40 -0.23 -23.24
N GLU A 30 -3.72 0.78 -23.77
CA GLU A 30 -3.50 0.95 -25.22
C GLU A 30 -2.70 -0.22 -25.83
N ALA A 31 -1.70 -0.74 -25.07
CA ALA A 31 -0.89 -1.87 -25.52
C ALA A 31 -1.61 -3.22 -25.45
N GLY A 32 -2.56 -3.38 -24.53
CA GLY A 32 -3.36 -4.58 -24.32
C GLY A 32 -2.66 -5.70 -23.51
N ILE A 33 -3.46 -6.71 -23.16
CA ILE A 33 -2.98 -7.88 -22.41
C ILE A 33 -1.94 -8.66 -23.25
N GLY A 34 -0.86 -9.09 -22.61
CA GLY A 34 0.27 -9.79 -23.24
C GLY A 34 1.38 -8.87 -23.74
N ALA A 35 1.12 -7.55 -23.87
CA ALA A 35 2.13 -6.60 -24.29
C ALA A 35 3.14 -6.31 -23.18
N THR A 36 4.39 -6.01 -23.57
CA THR A 36 5.40 -5.51 -22.64
C THR A 36 5.33 -3.99 -22.61
N VAL A 37 5.22 -3.42 -21.42
CA VAL A 37 5.22 -1.98 -21.20
C VAL A 37 6.33 -1.56 -20.23
N GLU A 38 6.76 -0.31 -20.38
CA GLU A 38 7.75 0.31 -19.50
C GLU A 38 7.26 1.70 -19.08
N GLY A 39 7.44 2.01 -17.79
CA GLY A 39 7.04 3.29 -17.23
C GLY A 39 7.31 3.40 -15.74
N GLU A 40 6.71 4.39 -15.12
CA GLU A 40 6.90 4.70 -13.70
C GLU A 40 5.56 4.70 -12.96
N ALA A 41 5.57 4.24 -11.70
CA ALA A 41 4.42 4.33 -10.81
C ALA A 41 4.86 4.50 -9.35
N GLY A 42 3.93 4.94 -8.49
CA GLY A 42 4.21 5.26 -7.10
C GLY A 42 4.80 6.67 -6.94
N ALA A 43 4.93 7.11 -5.69
CA ALA A 43 5.48 8.41 -5.30
C ALA A 43 4.84 9.64 -5.97
N GLN A 44 3.62 9.49 -6.50
CA GLN A 44 2.90 10.57 -7.20
C GLN A 44 2.38 11.66 -6.23
N VAL A 45 2.17 11.31 -4.97
CA VAL A 45 1.69 12.24 -3.93
C VAL A 45 2.86 12.83 -3.14
N ASP A 46 3.86 12.00 -2.84
CA ASP A 46 5.04 12.40 -2.08
C ASP A 46 6.26 11.61 -2.57
N ASN A 47 7.25 12.30 -3.10
CA ASN A 47 8.49 11.72 -3.61
C ASN A 47 9.73 12.06 -2.77
N ARG A 48 9.54 12.70 -1.60
CA ARG A 48 10.64 13.14 -0.73
C ARG A 48 11.46 11.99 -0.16
N TYR A 49 10.82 10.82 0.03
CA TYR A 49 11.45 9.65 0.65
C TYR A 49 11.93 8.61 -0.35
N ALA A 50 11.28 8.53 -1.51
CA ALA A 50 11.66 7.64 -2.60
C ALA A 50 11.16 8.19 -3.94
N PRO A 51 11.93 8.02 -5.03
CA PRO A 51 11.47 8.38 -6.37
C PRO A 51 10.35 7.41 -6.83
N PRO A 52 9.62 7.73 -7.91
CA PRO A 52 8.75 6.78 -8.59
C PRO A 52 9.50 5.49 -8.95
N PHE A 53 8.79 4.38 -8.86
CA PHE A 53 9.34 3.08 -9.19
C PHE A 53 9.30 2.86 -10.71
N LYS A 54 10.47 2.69 -11.31
CA LYS A 54 10.61 2.33 -12.72
C LYS A 54 10.36 0.85 -12.89
N MET A 55 9.48 0.49 -13.81
CA MET A 55 9.14 -0.90 -14.08
C MET A 55 9.06 -1.18 -15.59
N LYS A 56 9.39 -2.43 -15.93
CA LYS A 56 9.19 -3.00 -17.25
C LYS A 56 8.66 -4.41 -17.06
N GLY A 57 7.51 -4.69 -17.67
CA GLY A 57 6.84 -5.97 -17.48
C GLY A 57 5.72 -6.21 -18.46
N THR A 58 5.09 -7.35 -18.34
CA THR A 58 3.98 -7.78 -19.20
C THR A 58 2.65 -7.40 -18.58
N VAL A 59 1.74 -6.82 -19.35
CA VAL A 59 0.37 -6.55 -18.96
C VAL A 59 -0.38 -7.89 -18.88
N VAL A 60 -0.85 -8.26 -17.68
CA VAL A 60 -1.56 -9.53 -17.45
C VAL A 60 -2.99 -9.36 -16.97
N GLY A 61 -3.40 -8.13 -16.62
CA GLY A 61 -4.77 -7.81 -16.23
C GLY A 61 -5.10 -6.37 -16.52
N ILE A 62 -6.34 -6.11 -16.90
CA ILE A 62 -6.88 -4.77 -17.15
C ILE A 62 -8.28 -4.71 -16.57
N ASN A 63 -8.57 -3.68 -15.78
CA ASN A 63 -9.91 -3.36 -15.31
C ASN A 63 -10.27 -1.92 -15.66
N GLU A 64 -11.17 -1.77 -16.63
CA GLU A 64 -11.75 -0.49 -17.08
C GLU A 64 -13.20 -0.29 -16.62
N LYS A 65 -13.80 -1.26 -15.91
CA LYS A 65 -15.18 -1.19 -15.42
C LYS A 65 -15.39 0.01 -14.49
N ASN A 66 -14.38 0.33 -13.70
CA ASN A 66 -14.36 1.57 -12.93
C ASN A 66 -13.82 2.72 -13.79
N VAL A 67 -14.72 3.39 -14.52
CA VAL A 67 -14.37 4.51 -15.40
C VAL A 67 -13.66 5.66 -14.68
N SER A 68 -13.92 5.83 -13.38
CA SER A 68 -13.31 6.90 -12.58
C SER A 68 -11.90 6.57 -12.07
N ASN A 69 -11.50 5.29 -12.13
CA ASN A 69 -10.19 4.84 -11.68
C ASN A 69 -9.84 3.46 -12.26
N LYS A 70 -9.32 3.46 -13.46
CA LYS A 70 -8.88 2.25 -14.15
C LYS A 70 -7.65 1.66 -13.49
N ALA A 71 -7.46 0.36 -13.65
CA ALA A 71 -6.35 -0.37 -13.08
C ALA A 71 -5.80 -1.42 -14.05
N VAL A 72 -4.50 -1.69 -13.93
CA VAL A 72 -3.81 -2.72 -14.70
C VAL A 72 -2.92 -3.56 -13.79
N VAL A 73 -2.61 -4.78 -14.23
CA VAL A 73 -1.63 -5.65 -13.58
C VAL A 73 -0.42 -5.80 -14.50
N ILE A 74 0.75 -5.45 -13.99
CA ILE A 74 2.02 -5.59 -14.71
C ILE A 74 2.83 -6.69 -14.02
N ARG A 75 3.13 -7.75 -14.75
CA ARG A 75 3.94 -8.87 -14.28
C ARG A 75 5.41 -8.64 -14.51
N MET A 76 6.20 -8.77 -13.44
CA MET A 76 7.65 -8.70 -13.43
C MET A 76 8.22 -9.96 -12.75
N GLY A 77 8.56 -10.99 -13.55
CA GLY A 77 8.95 -12.28 -13.01
C GLY A 77 7.84 -12.94 -12.20
N ALA A 78 8.07 -13.24 -10.92
CA ALA A 78 7.08 -13.83 -10.01
C ALA A 78 6.19 -12.80 -9.31
N MET A 79 6.30 -11.50 -9.67
CA MET A 79 5.54 -10.42 -9.05
C MET A 79 4.50 -9.84 -9.99
N ASP A 80 3.28 -9.69 -9.49
CA ASP A 80 2.20 -8.95 -10.13
C ASP A 80 2.03 -7.60 -9.41
N ILE A 81 2.26 -6.51 -10.12
CA ILE A 81 2.14 -5.16 -9.58
C ILE A 81 0.86 -4.53 -10.12
N ILE A 82 -0.04 -4.17 -9.22
CA ILE A 82 -1.26 -3.46 -9.58
C ILE A 82 -0.96 -1.97 -9.64
N VAL A 83 -1.23 -1.37 -10.81
CA VAL A 83 -1.11 0.06 -11.03
C VAL A 83 -2.49 0.65 -11.27
N THR A 84 -2.80 1.76 -10.61
CA THR A 84 -4.09 2.45 -10.68
C THR A 84 -3.91 3.89 -11.16
N GLU A 85 -4.90 4.45 -11.86
CA GLU A 85 -4.86 5.84 -12.31
C GLU A 85 -4.78 6.81 -11.11
N LYS A 86 -5.61 6.55 -10.10
CA LYS A 86 -5.68 7.36 -8.88
C LYS A 86 -5.27 6.53 -7.68
N ARG A 87 -4.84 7.19 -6.61
CA ARG A 87 -4.54 6.53 -5.34
C ARG A 87 -5.76 5.74 -4.85
N THR A 88 -5.59 4.44 -4.67
CA THR A 88 -6.65 3.51 -4.27
C THR A 88 -6.12 2.50 -3.27
N GLY A 89 -6.89 2.23 -2.23
CA GLY A 89 -6.66 1.11 -1.31
C GLY A 89 -7.34 -0.16 -1.84
N PHE A 90 -6.72 -1.29 -1.58
CA PHE A 90 -7.26 -2.61 -1.85
C PHE A 90 -7.68 -3.22 -0.52
N HIS A 91 -8.99 -3.23 -0.27
CA HIS A 91 -9.58 -3.55 1.04
C HIS A 91 -10.30 -4.90 1.07
N TYR A 92 -10.67 -5.42 -0.10
CA TYR A 92 -11.50 -6.61 -0.25
C TYR A 92 -10.93 -7.56 -1.30
N PRO A 93 -11.17 -8.89 -1.18
CA PRO A 93 -10.78 -9.89 -2.18
C PRO A 93 -11.23 -9.52 -3.59
N LYS A 94 -12.45 -9.01 -3.72
CA LYS A 94 -13.02 -8.58 -5.00
C LYS A 94 -12.17 -7.54 -5.74
N ASN A 95 -11.42 -6.69 -5.05
CA ASN A 95 -10.55 -5.72 -5.71
C ASN A 95 -9.45 -6.41 -6.54
N PHE A 96 -9.01 -7.57 -6.12
CA PHE A 96 -8.02 -8.40 -6.81
C PHE A 96 -8.68 -9.25 -7.91
N GLU A 97 -9.82 -9.87 -7.60
CA GLU A 97 -10.58 -10.71 -8.51
C GLU A 97 -11.02 -9.94 -9.77
N ASP A 98 -11.39 -8.66 -9.62
CA ASP A 98 -11.75 -7.79 -10.73
C ASP A 98 -10.58 -7.53 -11.70
N LEU A 99 -9.36 -7.88 -11.30
CA LEU A 99 -8.13 -7.85 -12.10
C LEU A 99 -7.63 -9.23 -12.51
N GLY A 100 -8.42 -10.29 -12.26
CA GLY A 100 -8.05 -11.67 -12.57
C GLY A 100 -7.04 -12.29 -11.61
N ILE A 101 -6.88 -11.72 -10.40
CA ILE A 101 -6.00 -12.23 -9.36
C ILE A 101 -6.85 -12.93 -8.30
N ASN A 102 -6.57 -14.22 -8.05
CA ASN A 102 -7.15 -14.94 -6.91
C ASN A 102 -6.26 -14.73 -5.66
N PRO A 103 -6.73 -14.01 -4.62
CA PRO A 103 -5.93 -13.79 -3.43
C PRO A 103 -5.55 -15.07 -2.69
N LEU A 104 -6.42 -16.09 -2.72
CA LEU A 104 -6.18 -17.37 -2.03
C LEU A 104 -5.11 -18.25 -2.71
N GLU A 105 -4.79 -17.95 -3.98
CA GLU A 105 -3.73 -18.63 -4.75
C GLU A 105 -2.44 -17.79 -4.82
N THR A 106 -2.32 -16.78 -3.94
CA THR A 106 -1.18 -15.89 -3.89
C THR A 106 -0.44 -16.08 -2.58
N ASP A 107 0.87 -16.34 -2.65
CA ASP A 107 1.67 -16.60 -1.45
C ASP A 107 1.87 -15.36 -0.58
N ILE A 108 2.05 -14.20 -1.20
CA ILE A 108 2.27 -12.92 -0.49
C ILE A 108 1.48 -11.81 -1.18
N ILE A 109 0.64 -11.13 -0.41
CA ILE A 109 -0.06 -9.92 -0.86
C ILE A 109 0.44 -8.73 -0.03
N VAL A 110 1.04 -7.76 -0.70
CA VAL A 110 1.43 -6.50 -0.08
C VAL A 110 0.36 -5.45 -0.38
N VAL A 111 -0.28 -4.94 0.66
CA VAL A 111 -1.28 -3.87 0.55
C VAL A 111 -0.77 -2.60 1.22
N LYS A 112 -0.97 -1.48 0.56
CA LYS A 112 -0.58 -0.17 1.10
C LYS A 112 -1.70 0.40 1.97
N LEU A 113 -1.84 -0.16 3.17
CA LEU A 113 -2.84 0.19 4.18
C LEU A 113 -2.17 0.39 5.53
N GLY A 114 -2.77 1.22 6.39
CA GLY A 114 -2.29 1.44 7.76
C GLY A 114 -2.77 0.37 8.75
N TYR A 115 -3.71 -0.46 8.36
CA TYR A 115 -4.27 -1.57 9.14
C TYR A 115 -4.89 -2.60 8.20
N LEU A 116 -4.98 -3.85 8.63
CA LEU A 116 -5.64 -4.88 7.85
C LEU A 116 -7.16 -4.72 7.96
N THR A 117 -7.82 -4.64 6.80
CA THR A 117 -9.28 -4.53 6.74
C THR A 117 -9.95 -5.88 6.95
N GLU A 118 -11.21 -5.89 7.41
CA GLU A 118 -11.97 -7.10 7.69
C GLU A 118 -11.96 -8.08 6.51
N GLY A 119 -12.26 -7.61 5.29
CA GLY A 119 -12.30 -8.47 4.12
C GLY A 119 -10.95 -9.12 3.74
N LEU A 120 -9.82 -8.51 4.11
CA LEU A 120 -8.50 -9.14 3.93
C LEU A 120 -8.11 -9.99 5.14
N TYR A 121 -8.59 -9.62 6.32
CA TYR A 121 -8.38 -10.39 7.54
C TYR A 121 -8.99 -11.79 7.43
N ASP A 122 -10.15 -11.93 6.81
CA ASP A 122 -10.87 -13.20 6.66
C ASP A 122 -10.16 -14.20 5.75
N ILE A 123 -9.37 -13.71 4.79
CA ILE A 123 -8.67 -14.56 3.81
C ILE A 123 -7.18 -14.77 4.12
N ARG A 124 -6.65 -14.14 5.16
CA ARG A 124 -5.22 -14.25 5.47
C ARG A 124 -4.84 -15.62 6.04
N ALA A 125 -3.67 -16.10 5.69
CA ALA A 125 -3.00 -17.16 6.44
C ALA A 125 -2.29 -16.56 7.67
N ASP A 126 -1.54 -15.47 7.45
CA ASP A 126 -0.87 -14.66 8.47
C ASP A 126 -0.75 -13.20 7.99
N TRP A 127 -0.37 -12.28 8.86
CA TRP A 127 -0.13 -10.90 8.44
C TRP A 127 1.02 -10.25 9.19
N MET A 128 1.68 -9.32 8.54
CA MET A 128 2.78 -8.53 9.10
C MET A 128 2.61 -7.07 8.70
N MET A 129 2.90 -6.17 9.64
CA MET A 129 2.98 -4.75 9.35
C MET A 129 4.43 -4.35 9.03
N ALA A 130 4.66 -3.85 7.83
CA ALA A 130 5.94 -3.30 7.43
C ALA A 130 5.92 -1.78 7.58
N LEU A 131 6.60 -1.25 8.58
CA LEU A 131 6.75 0.18 8.80
C LEU A 131 7.83 0.74 7.87
N THR A 132 7.44 1.64 6.99
CA THR A 132 8.34 2.31 6.05
C THR A 132 8.24 3.82 6.19
N ARG A 133 9.36 4.52 6.03
CA ARG A 133 9.36 5.98 6.02
C ARG A 133 8.50 6.53 4.90
N GLY A 134 7.73 7.56 5.16
CA GLY A 134 6.86 8.19 4.20
C GLY A 134 6.11 9.39 4.78
N GLY A 135 5.20 9.96 4.00
CA GLY A 135 4.35 11.07 4.45
C GLY A 135 3.35 10.66 5.54
N VAL A 136 3.09 9.34 5.67
CA VAL A 136 2.26 8.76 6.73
C VAL A 136 3.08 7.65 7.39
N ASP A 137 4.10 8.05 8.14
CA ASP A 137 4.94 7.13 8.90
C ASP A 137 4.22 6.73 10.20
N GLN A 138 4.10 5.44 10.44
CA GLN A 138 3.43 4.90 11.63
C GLN A 138 4.41 4.49 12.75
N ASP A 139 5.71 4.67 12.57
CA ASP A 139 6.70 4.54 13.63
C ASP A 139 6.70 5.82 14.48
N LEU A 140 5.62 5.99 15.25
CA LEU A 140 5.31 7.23 15.96
C LEU A 140 6.38 7.62 16.98
N GLU A 141 7.07 6.66 17.57
CA GLU A 141 8.15 6.93 18.53
C GLU A 141 9.37 7.59 17.89
N LYS A 142 9.59 7.37 16.58
CA LYS A 142 10.76 7.89 15.86
C LYS A 142 10.47 9.16 15.06
N LEU A 143 9.25 9.67 15.10
CA LEU A 143 8.92 10.90 14.41
C LEU A 143 9.62 12.12 15.07
N PRO A 144 10.13 13.07 14.26
CA PRO A 144 10.86 14.23 14.77
C PRO A 144 9.90 15.32 15.30
N TYR A 145 9.17 15.02 16.35
CA TYR A 145 8.26 15.98 16.97
C TYR A 145 9.00 17.23 17.48
N LYS A 146 8.45 18.40 17.18
CA LYS A 146 9.02 19.70 17.61
C LYS A 146 8.12 20.47 18.58
N ASN A 147 6.81 20.34 18.43
CA ASN A 147 5.82 21.18 19.13
C ASN A 147 4.86 20.30 19.95
N ILE A 148 5.42 19.46 20.83
CA ILE A 148 4.65 18.64 21.76
C ILE A 148 5.01 19.00 23.19
N HIS A 149 4.05 18.90 24.08
CA HIS A 149 4.31 19.02 25.52
C HIS A 149 5.01 17.76 26.01
N ARG A 150 6.03 17.95 26.85
CA ARG A 150 6.77 16.87 27.48
C ARG A 150 6.57 16.94 29.00
N PRO A 151 6.52 15.82 29.73
CA PRO A 151 6.68 14.43 29.26
C PRO A 151 5.42 13.89 28.55
N MET A 152 5.60 12.99 27.56
CA MET A 152 4.53 12.36 26.81
C MET A 152 4.85 10.88 26.56
N PHE A 153 3.97 9.98 26.97
CA PHE A 153 4.09 8.56 26.63
C PHE A 153 3.70 8.35 25.14
N PRO A 154 4.38 7.48 24.39
CA PRO A 154 5.48 6.57 24.77
C PRO A 154 6.89 7.16 24.57
N LEU A 155 7.02 8.43 24.24
CA LEU A 155 8.31 9.08 23.95
C LEU A 155 9.17 9.23 25.20
N ASP A 156 8.54 9.47 26.35
CA ASP A 156 9.18 9.57 27.67
C ASP A 156 8.79 8.35 28.50
N LYS A 157 9.62 7.31 28.45
CA LYS A 157 9.32 6.02 29.10
C LYS A 157 9.34 6.06 30.62
N ASP A 158 10.13 6.98 31.19
CA ASP A 158 10.27 7.17 32.63
C ASP A 158 9.27 8.19 33.22
N MET A 159 8.23 8.48 32.49
CA MET A 159 7.17 9.37 32.90
C MET A 159 6.38 8.75 34.05
N ALA A 160 6.14 9.53 35.11
CA ALA A 160 5.27 9.10 36.20
C ALA A 160 3.83 8.90 35.68
N ASP A 161 3.12 7.94 36.29
CA ASP A 161 1.72 7.72 35.95
C ASP A 161 0.90 8.99 36.16
N PRO A 162 0.11 9.42 35.15
CA PRO A 162 -0.68 10.62 35.27
C PRO A 162 -1.81 10.45 36.29
N GLU A 163 -2.00 11.43 37.14
CA GLU A 163 -3.21 11.50 37.96
C GLU A 163 -4.40 11.88 37.04
N PHE A 164 -5.31 10.95 36.86
CA PHE A 164 -6.53 11.21 36.09
C PHE A 164 -7.54 11.96 36.95
N LYS A 165 -7.89 13.19 36.55
CA LYS A 165 -9.02 13.94 37.13
C LYS A 165 -10.17 13.88 36.14
N VAL A 166 -11.32 13.39 36.63
CA VAL A 166 -12.56 13.39 35.84
C VAL A 166 -13.27 14.73 36.04
N GLU A 167 -13.41 15.49 34.94
CA GLU A 167 -14.22 16.69 34.93
C GLU A 167 -15.51 16.44 34.13
N PHE A 168 -16.66 16.72 34.76
CA PHE A 168 -17.93 16.70 34.07
C PHE A 168 -18.22 18.10 33.50
N ILE A 169 -18.17 18.23 32.20
CA ILE A 169 -18.54 19.47 31.52
C ILE A 169 -20.06 19.40 31.23
N PRO A 170 -20.90 20.20 31.91
CA PRO A 170 -22.33 20.20 31.62
C PRO A 170 -22.59 20.72 30.23
N LEU A 171 -23.49 20.06 29.51
CA LEU A 171 -23.95 20.55 28.20
C LEU A 171 -24.62 21.92 28.44
N SER A 172 -24.12 22.96 27.78
CA SER A 172 -24.82 24.25 27.73
C SER A 172 -26.19 24.06 27.04
N LYS A 173 -27.26 24.50 27.71
CA LYS A 173 -28.61 24.49 27.11
C LYS A 173 -28.70 25.49 25.97
#